data_a2557bdae9598f75f8fad62303148762
#
_entry.id   a2557bdae9598f75f8fad62303148762
#
_cell.length_a   1.000
_cell.length_b   1.000
_cell.length_c   1.000
_cell.angle_alpha   90.00
_cell.angle_beta   90.00
_cell.angle_gamma   90.00
#
_symmetry.space_group_name_H-M   'P 1'
#
loop_
_entity.id
_entity.type
_entity.pdbx_description
1 polymer ?
#
loop_
_entity_poly.entity_id
_entity_poly.type
_entity_poly.pdbx_seq_one_letter_code
_entity_poly.pdbx_strand_id
1 'polypeptide(L)'
;TLTSELETVKKMLEIAGIEVEIANQLDTASLTQELESTASMILLELVTNIIKHAKAFKVYLKLERTEKELILTVRDDGCGFTSIKGDDLHTVRDRVLPFSGEVKVISWKQPTEVQVRLPYKERN
;
A
#
# COMPACT_ATOMS: atom_id res chain seq x y z
N THR A 1 12.99 -0.88 -7.49
CA THR A 1 12.50 0.43 -7.06
C THR A 1 11.00 0.38 -6.77
N LEU A 2 10.50 1.36 -6.08
CA LEU A 2 9.08 1.45 -5.79
C LEU A 2 8.25 1.64 -7.07
N THR A 3 8.78 2.39 -8.03
CA THR A 3 8.15 2.53 -9.33
C THR A 3 8.07 1.18 -10.07
N SER A 4 9.12 0.39 -10.02
CA SER A 4 9.14 -0.96 -10.59
C SER A 4 8.11 -1.85 -9.91
N GLU A 5 7.95 -1.73 -8.61
CA GLU A 5 6.96 -2.51 -7.86
C GLU A 5 5.53 -2.12 -8.23
N LEU A 6 5.27 -0.84 -8.50
CA LEU A 6 3.97 -0.41 -9.00
C LEU A 6 3.64 -1.10 -10.33
N GLU A 7 4.61 -1.20 -11.23
CA GLU A 7 4.42 -1.91 -12.50
C GLU A 7 4.13 -3.39 -12.28
N THR A 8 4.83 -4.01 -11.34
CA THR A 8 4.65 -5.42 -11.02
C THR A 8 3.25 -5.69 -10.47
N VAL A 9 2.82 -4.92 -9.47
CA VAL A 9 1.49 -5.13 -8.87
C VAL A 9 0.37 -4.78 -9.85
N LYS A 10 0.57 -3.81 -10.74
CA LYS A 10 -0.38 -3.50 -11.80
C LYS A 10 -0.62 -4.72 -12.69
N LYS A 11 0.45 -5.36 -13.13
CA LYS A 11 0.36 -6.58 -13.95
C LYS A 11 -0.33 -7.71 -13.20
N MET A 12 -0.01 -7.89 -11.92
CA MET A 12 -0.65 -8.91 -11.10
C MET A 12 -2.16 -8.71 -11.02
N LEU A 13 -2.58 -7.48 -10.79
CA LEU A 13 -4.01 -7.13 -10.73
C LEU A 13 -4.70 -7.36 -12.08
N GLU A 14 -4.08 -6.94 -13.16
CA GLU A 14 -4.62 -7.14 -14.51
C GLU A 14 -4.77 -8.62 -14.86
N ILE A 15 -3.77 -9.44 -14.51
CA ILE A 15 -3.83 -10.90 -14.71
C ILE A 15 -4.98 -11.49 -13.90
N ALA A 16 -5.25 -10.97 -12.72
CA ALA A 16 -6.36 -11.41 -11.87
C ALA A 16 -7.72 -10.90 -12.34
N GLY A 17 -7.77 -10.13 -13.43
CA GLY A 17 -9.01 -9.56 -13.97
C GLY A 17 -9.49 -8.33 -13.21
N ILE A 18 -8.60 -7.67 -12.47
CA ILE A 18 -8.95 -6.49 -11.67
C ILE A 18 -8.46 -5.23 -12.39
N GLU A 19 -9.36 -4.27 -12.57
CA GLU A 19 -9.01 -2.96 -13.11
C GLU A 19 -8.21 -2.18 -12.08
N VAL A 20 -7.14 -1.52 -12.51
CA VAL A 20 -6.27 -0.77 -11.60
C VAL A 20 -6.09 0.66 -12.06
N GLU A 21 -6.17 1.57 -11.11
CA GLU A 21 -5.89 2.99 -11.31
C GLU A 21 -4.76 3.38 -10.36
N ILE A 22 -3.73 4.03 -10.89
CA ILE A 22 -2.55 4.40 -10.13
C ILE A 22 -2.33 5.91 -10.20
N ALA A 23 -2.23 6.53 -9.04
CA ALA A 23 -1.81 7.93 -8.91
C ALA A 23 -0.43 7.93 -8.23
N ASN A 24 0.61 8.05 -9.03
CA ASN A 24 1.98 8.09 -8.53
C ASN A 24 2.45 9.54 -8.49
N GLN A 25 2.48 10.10 -7.30
CA GLN A 25 2.91 11.48 -7.05
C GLN A 25 4.31 11.53 -6.43
N LEU A 26 5.06 10.45 -6.53
CA LEU A 26 6.41 10.42 -6.01
C LEU A 26 7.35 11.13 -6.96
N ASP A 27 8.09 12.07 -6.38
CA ASP A 27 9.31 12.55 -7.00
C ASP A 27 10.41 11.55 -6.63
N THR A 28 11.00 10.93 -7.61
CA THR A 28 11.86 9.76 -7.47
C THR A 28 13.20 10.04 -6.75
N ALA A 29 13.46 11.27 -6.36
CA ALA A 29 14.84 11.69 -6.15
C ALA A 29 15.43 11.39 -4.78
N SER A 30 14.70 10.91 -3.76
CA SER A 30 15.33 10.90 -2.44
C SER A 30 14.76 9.96 -1.39
N LEU A 31 14.19 8.86 -1.81
CA LEU A 31 13.86 7.80 -0.86
C LEU A 31 15.12 7.00 -0.55
N THR A 32 15.34 6.70 0.74
CA THR A 32 16.40 5.78 1.10
C THR A 32 16.06 4.39 0.56
N GLN A 33 17.08 3.59 0.30
CA GLN A 33 16.88 2.22 -0.18
C GLN A 33 16.05 1.41 0.81
N GLU A 34 16.27 1.60 2.10
CA GLU A 34 15.55 0.90 3.15
C GLU A 34 14.06 1.26 3.13
N LEU A 35 13.73 2.53 3.04
CA LEU A 35 12.34 3.00 2.98
C LEU A 35 11.65 2.49 1.73
N GLU A 36 12.33 2.59 0.60
CA GLU A 36 11.80 2.14 -0.69
C GLU A 36 11.53 0.63 -0.69
N SER A 37 12.47 -0.14 -0.17
CA SER A 37 12.32 -1.60 -0.05
C SER A 37 11.15 -1.97 0.85
N THR A 38 11.01 -1.31 1.99
CA THR A 38 9.90 -1.56 2.91
C THR A 38 8.56 -1.20 2.28
N ALA A 39 8.48 -0.05 1.64
CA ALA A 39 7.26 0.38 0.96
C ALA A 39 6.86 -0.59 -0.16
N SER A 40 7.83 -1.08 -0.92
CA SER A 40 7.59 -2.07 -1.97
C SER A 40 7.02 -3.37 -1.43
N MET A 41 7.55 -3.86 -0.32
CA MET A 41 7.06 -5.08 0.34
C MET A 41 5.66 -4.89 0.88
N ILE A 42 5.36 -3.74 1.47
CA ILE A 42 4.03 -3.42 1.98
C ILE A 42 3.02 -3.37 0.84
N LEU A 43 3.37 -2.70 -0.25
CA LEU A 43 2.51 -2.61 -1.43
C LEU A 43 2.18 -3.99 -1.98
N LEU A 44 3.19 -4.82 -2.15
CA LEU A 44 3.00 -6.19 -2.64
C LEU A 44 2.07 -7.00 -1.73
N GLU A 45 2.25 -6.89 -0.43
CA GLU A 45 1.44 -7.61 0.54
C GLU A 45 -0.02 -7.17 0.51
N LEU A 46 -0.27 -5.86 0.48
CA LEU A 46 -1.63 -5.33 0.41
C LEU A 46 -2.33 -5.76 -0.88
N VAL A 47 -1.64 -5.71 -2.00
CA VAL A 47 -2.20 -6.10 -3.30
C VAL A 47 -2.45 -7.61 -3.36
N THR A 48 -1.54 -8.44 -2.87
CA THR A 48 -1.76 -9.89 -2.86
C THR A 48 -2.93 -10.28 -1.97
N ASN A 49 -3.13 -9.59 -0.86
CA ASN A 49 -4.29 -9.81 0.00
C ASN A 49 -5.59 -9.49 -0.73
N ILE A 50 -5.62 -8.41 -1.48
CA ILE A 50 -6.79 -8.05 -2.30
C ILE A 50 -7.09 -9.14 -3.32
N ILE A 51 -6.08 -9.59 -4.05
CA ILE A 51 -6.24 -10.63 -5.07
C ILE A 51 -6.79 -11.92 -4.46
N LYS A 52 -6.32 -12.29 -3.28
CA LYS A 52 -6.71 -13.54 -2.63
C LYS A 52 -8.08 -13.50 -1.98
N HIS A 53 -8.48 -12.37 -1.42
CA HIS A 53 -9.60 -12.34 -0.46
C HIS A 53 -10.70 -11.33 -0.75
N ALA A 54 -10.42 -10.25 -1.47
CA ALA A 54 -11.36 -9.14 -1.55
C ALA A 54 -12.47 -9.31 -2.58
N LYS A 55 -12.28 -10.15 -3.58
CA LYS A 55 -13.22 -10.28 -4.72
C LYS A 55 -13.49 -8.91 -5.35
N ALA A 56 -12.46 -8.12 -5.52
CA ALA A 56 -12.58 -6.78 -6.05
C ALA A 56 -12.64 -6.79 -7.58
N PHE A 57 -13.29 -5.78 -8.15
CA PHE A 57 -13.28 -5.51 -9.59
C PHE A 57 -12.34 -4.37 -9.94
N LYS A 58 -12.11 -3.47 -8.99
CA LYS A 58 -11.27 -2.31 -9.20
C LYS A 58 -10.44 -2.00 -7.97
N VAL A 59 -9.17 -1.63 -8.20
CA VAL A 59 -8.23 -1.21 -7.17
C VAL A 59 -7.66 0.16 -7.52
N TYR A 60 -7.54 1.01 -6.54
CA TYR A 60 -6.92 2.32 -6.65
C TYR A 60 -5.69 2.36 -5.75
N LEU A 61 -4.55 2.69 -6.33
CA LEU A 61 -3.27 2.82 -5.63
C LEU A 61 -2.79 4.26 -5.72
N LYS A 62 -2.41 4.85 -4.61
CA LYS A 62 -1.87 6.20 -4.58
C LYS A 62 -0.59 6.24 -3.77
N LEU A 63 0.44 6.83 -4.34
CA LEU A 63 1.70 7.11 -3.66
C LEU A 63 1.89 8.61 -3.59
N GLU A 64 2.08 9.10 -2.39
CA GLU A 64 2.30 10.52 -2.12
C GLU A 64 3.53 10.69 -1.25
N ARG A 65 4.14 11.83 -1.39
CA ARG A 65 5.24 12.24 -0.54
C ARG A 65 4.98 13.63 0.00
N THR A 66 5.08 13.78 1.32
CA THR A 66 5.12 15.08 1.97
C THR A 66 6.55 15.37 2.40
N GLU A 67 6.79 16.52 3.01
CA GLU A 67 8.10 16.85 3.56
C GLU A 67 8.54 15.89 4.67
N LYS A 68 7.59 15.23 5.33
CA LYS A 68 7.84 14.41 6.52
C LYS A 68 7.64 12.93 6.32
N GLU A 69 6.85 12.52 5.34
CA GLU A 69 6.48 11.11 5.23
C GLU A 69 6.12 10.69 3.82
N LEU A 70 6.26 9.40 3.60
CA LEU A 70 5.73 8.70 2.43
C LEU A 70 4.35 8.16 2.80
N ILE A 71 3.36 8.38 1.94
CA ILE A 71 1.99 7.93 2.16
C ILE A 71 1.58 6.99 1.03
N LEU A 72 1.19 5.79 1.40
CA LEU A 72 0.70 4.77 0.48
C LEU A 72 -0.79 4.55 0.79
N THR A 73 -1.65 4.73 -0.22
CA THR A 73 -3.08 4.48 -0.10
C THR A 73 -3.48 3.36 -1.05
N VAL A 74 -4.19 2.38 -0.52
CA VAL A 74 -4.71 1.24 -1.29
C VAL A 74 -6.21 1.14 -1.04
N ARG A 75 -7.01 1.26 -2.10
CA ARG A 75 -8.46 1.21 -2.02
C ARG A 75 -8.99 0.18 -3.01
N ASP A 76 -9.96 -0.62 -2.58
CA ASP A 76 -10.62 -1.60 -3.43
C ASP A 76 -12.13 -1.58 -3.21
N ASP A 77 -12.87 -2.05 -4.21
CA ASP A 77 -14.33 -2.15 -4.18
C ASP A 77 -14.84 -3.54 -3.81
N GLY A 78 -13.99 -4.35 -3.23
CA GLY A 78 -14.32 -5.71 -2.86
C GLY A 78 -15.18 -5.85 -1.62
N CYS A 79 -15.21 -7.05 -1.06
CA CYS A 79 -16.08 -7.38 0.07
C CYS A 79 -15.59 -6.87 1.43
N GLY A 80 -14.46 -6.19 1.46
CA GLY A 80 -13.88 -5.69 2.71
C GLY A 80 -13.12 -6.77 3.48
N PHE A 81 -12.74 -6.45 4.69
CA PHE A 81 -12.08 -7.42 5.56
C PHE A 81 -13.12 -8.41 6.08
N THR A 82 -12.90 -9.68 5.81
CA THR A 82 -13.80 -10.76 6.23
C THR A 82 -13.64 -11.11 7.70
N SER A 83 -12.55 -10.69 8.31
CA SER A 83 -12.33 -10.88 9.73
C SER A 83 -11.77 -9.60 10.33
N ILE A 84 -12.43 -9.13 11.37
CA ILE A 84 -12.06 -7.92 12.11
C ILE A 84 -10.83 -8.18 12.99
N LYS A 85 -10.24 -9.34 12.94
CA LYS A 85 -9.13 -9.70 13.81
C LYS A 85 -7.82 -9.03 13.45
N GLY A 86 -7.78 -8.24 12.39
CA GLY A 86 -6.61 -7.46 12.03
C GLY A 86 -5.39 -8.26 11.57
N ASP A 87 -5.53 -9.56 11.44
CA ASP A 87 -4.43 -10.44 11.05
C ASP A 87 -3.92 -10.12 9.65
N ASP A 88 -4.81 -9.65 8.78
CA ASP A 88 -4.47 -9.28 7.41
C ASP A 88 -3.52 -8.09 7.35
N LEU A 89 -3.50 -7.26 8.39
CA LEU A 89 -2.63 -6.09 8.45
C LEU A 89 -1.49 -6.24 9.47
N HIS A 90 -1.43 -7.37 10.17
CA HIS A 90 -0.44 -7.59 11.20
C HIS A 90 0.99 -7.46 10.68
N THR A 91 1.30 -8.11 9.58
CA THR A 91 2.62 -8.06 8.97
C THR A 91 2.97 -6.66 8.48
N VAL A 92 1.98 -5.95 7.93
CA VAL A 92 2.17 -4.56 7.49
C VAL A 92 2.48 -3.67 8.69
N ARG A 93 1.76 -3.85 9.79
CA ARG A 93 2.02 -3.09 11.03
C ARG A 93 3.42 -3.34 11.55
N ASP A 94 3.88 -4.59 11.52
CA ASP A 94 5.23 -4.95 11.94
C ASP A 94 6.29 -4.28 11.07
N ARG A 95 6.05 -4.19 9.78
CA ARG A 95 6.99 -3.58 8.84
C ARG A 95 7.14 -2.08 9.02
N VAL A 96 6.10 -1.39 9.48
CA VAL A 96 6.15 0.07 9.65
C VAL A 96 6.77 0.49 10.98
N LEU A 97 6.85 -0.41 11.96
CA LEU A 97 7.38 -0.09 13.29
C LEU A 97 8.79 0.49 13.28
N PRO A 98 9.76 -0.06 12.53
CA PRO A 98 11.12 0.49 12.52
C PRO A 98 11.20 1.94 12.01
N PHE A 99 10.19 2.39 11.28
CA PHE A 99 10.11 3.76 10.76
C PHE A 99 9.23 4.65 11.61
N SER A 100 8.70 4.14 12.72
CA SER A 100 7.66 4.82 13.51
C SER A 100 6.45 5.16 12.64
N GLY A 101 6.14 4.26 11.72
CA GLY A 101 5.05 4.44 10.79
C GLY A 101 3.70 4.04 11.36
N GLU A 102 2.65 4.29 10.59
CA GLU A 102 1.29 4.06 10.99
C GLU A 102 0.50 3.40 9.86
N VAL A 103 -0.37 2.47 10.23
CA VAL A 103 -1.33 1.85 9.32
C VAL A 103 -2.72 2.21 9.78
N LYS A 104 -3.50 2.85 8.93
CA LYS A 104 -4.89 3.22 9.21
C LYS A 104 -5.83 2.57 8.23
N VAL A 105 -6.92 2.01 8.74
CA VAL A 105 -8.05 1.62 7.90
C VAL A 105 -8.97 2.83 7.82
N ILE A 106 -8.94 3.51 6.68
CA ILE A 106 -9.75 4.71 6.45
C ILE A 106 -11.21 4.32 6.22
N SER A 107 -11.43 3.21 5.52
CA SER A 107 -12.75 2.66 5.29
C SER A 107 -12.66 1.15 5.32
N TRP A 108 -13.60 0.52 6.02
CA TRP A 108 -13.60 -0.94 6.22
C TRP A 108 -14.30 -1.70 5.10
N LYS A 109 -15.21 -1.06 4.38
CA LYS A 109 -16.06 -1.75 3.42
C LYS A 109 -16.66 -0.77 2.42
N GLN A 110 -16.57 -1.12 1.15
CA GLN A 110 -17.20 -0.48 -0.02
C GLN A 110 -17.07 1.05 -0.06
N PRO A 111 -15.87 1.61 -0.19
CA PRO A 111 -14.62 0.89 -0.45
C PRO A 111 -13.93 0.43 0.82
N THR A 112 -13.05 -0.52 0.67
CA THR A 112 -12.03 -0.81 1.67
C THR A 112 -10.83 0.05 1.36
N GLU A 113 -10.38 0.84 2.30
CA GLU A 113 -9.25 1.75 2.08
C GLU A 113 -8.29 1.69 3.24
N VAL A 114 -7.05 1.40 2.93
CA VAL A 114 -5.94 1.33 3.88
C VAL A 114 -4.92 2.40 3.51
N GLN A 115 -4.46 3.12 4.51
CA GLN A 115 -3.42 4.13 4.35
C GLN A 115 -2.24 3.78 5.23
N VAL A 116 -1.07 3.77 4.63
CA VAL A 116 0.20 3.52 5.33
C VAL A 116 1.03 4.79 5.28
N ARG A 117 1.52 5.22 6.44
CA ARG A 117 2.37 6.40 6.57
C ARG A 117 3.73 5.99 7.09
N LEU A 118 4.78 6.36 6.37
CA LEU A 118 6.15 6.04 6.72
C LEU A 118 6.95 7.33 6.85
N PRO A 119 7.21 7.80 8.07
CA PRO A 119 8.00 9.01 8.28
C PRO A 119 9.44 8.85 7.79
N TYR A 120 9.96 9.90 7.20
CA TYR A 120 11.39 9.94 6.87
C TYR A 120 12.19 10.21 8.13
N LYS A 121 13.32 9.55 8.23
CA LYS A 121 14.34 10.00 9.16
C LYS A 121 15.06 11.15 8.50
N GLU A 122 14.95 12.34 9.09
CA GLU A 122 15.73 13.47 8.63
C GLU A 122 17.22 13.14 8.81
N ARG A 123 17.96 13.36 7.75
CA ARG A 123 19.42 13.34 7.85
C ARG A 123 19.83 14.69 8.44
N ASN A 124 20.34 14.64 9.64
CA ASN A 124 21.05 15.77 10.19
C ASN A 124 22.43 15.84 9.57
#